data_c1787976fde2ec830c30e6012984ab8b
#
_entry.id   c1787976fde2ec830c30e6012984ab8b
#
_cell.length_a   1.000
_cell.length_b   1.000
_cell.length_c   1.000
_cell.angle_alpha   90.00
_cell.angle_beta   90.00
_cell.angle_gamma   90.00
#
_symmetry.space_group_name_H-M   'P 1'
#
loop_
_entity.id
_entity.type
_entity.pdbx_description
1 polymer ?
#
loop_
_entity_poly.entity_id
_entity_poly.type
_entity_poly.pdbx_seq_one_letter_code
_entity_poly.pdbx_strand_id
1 'polypeptide(L)'
;RFAWRGLMLDTGHDFQHVPFILRFIDLMALHKFNVLHWHITDLGTFPLEIRNYPKLQDPATLGTRMRGEPKRGVKPGRPRAPFGR
;
A
#
# COMPACT_ATOMS: atom_id res chain seq x y z
N ARG A 1 -19.87 24.23 7.63
CA ARG A 1 -20.59 24.52 6.39
C ARG A 1 -20.86 23.25 5.55
N PHE A 2 -19.89 22.33 5.47
CA PHE A 2 -20.04 21.04 4.83
C PHE A 2 -19.97 19.92 5.85
N ALA A 3 -20.95 19.01 5.82
CA ALA A 3 -20.98 17.86 6.73
C ALA A 3 -19.87 16.85 6.39
N TRP A 4 -19.57 16.70 5.11
CA TRP A 4 -18.50 15.82 4.65
C TRP A 4 -17.27 16.65 4.29
N ARG A 5 -16.18 16.46 5.01
CA ARG A 5 -14.90 17.13 4.78
C ARG A 5 -13.80 16.07 4.81
N GLY A 6 -13.53 15.51 3.65
CA GLY A 6 -12.65 14.35 3.52
C GLY A 6 -11.33 14.66 2.84
N LEU A 7 -10.33 13.88 3.19
CA LEU A 7 -9.08 13.73 2.45
C LEU A 7 -8.87 12.27 2.08
N MET A 8 -8.23 12.04 0.96
CA MET A 8 -7.81 10.71 0.55
C MET A 8 -6.31 10.53 0.79
N LEU A 9 -5.94 9.39 1.35
CA LEU A 9 -4.56 8.92 1.47
C LEU A 9 -4.43 7.60 0.71
N ASP A 10 -3.56 7.58 -0.28
CA ASP A 10 -3.28 6.38 -1.08
C ASP A 10 -1.96 5.76 -0.64
N THR A 11 -2.03 4.69 0.15
CA THR A 11 -0.88 3.89 0.55
C THR A 11 -0.68 2.64 -0.31
N GLY A 12 -1.60 2.41 -1.24
CA GLY A 12 -1.48 1.34 -2.23
C GLY A 12 -0.42 1.65 -3.28
N HIS A 13 -0.33 2.90 -3.73
CA HIS A 13 0.65 3.35 -4.70
C HIS A 13 1.94 3.87 -4.05
N ASP A 14 1.83 4.52 -2.90
CA ASP A 14 2.95 5.09 -2.17
C ASP A 14 2.85 4.74 -0.69
N PHE A 15 3.56 3.69 -0.30
CA PHE A 15 3.52 3.17 1.06
C PHE A 15 3.96 4.21 2.07
N GLN A 16 3.17 4.36 3.14
CA GLN A 16 3.48 5.22 4.27
C GLN A 16 3.54 4.42 5.57
N HIS A 17 4.50 4.75 6.41
CA HIS A 17 4.63 4.13 7.72
C HIS A 17 3.58 4.64 8.70
N VAL A 18 3.28 3.84 9.72
CA VAL A 18 2.27 4.17 10.75
C VAL A 18 2.46 5.54 11.39
N PRO A 19 3.68 5.96 11.79
CA PRO A 19 3.87 7.30 12.36
C PRO A 19 3.43 8.44 11.44
N PHE A 20 3.64 8.31 10.13
CA PHE A 20 3.17 9.29 9.16
C PHE A 20 1.65 9.34 9.11
N ILE A 21 1.00 8.18 9.09
CA ILE A 21 -0.47 8.09 9.03
C ILE A 21 -1.11 8.70 10.27
N LEU A 22 -0.55 8.43 11.45
CA LEU A 22 -1.03 9.01 12.70
C LEU A 22 -0.89 10.54 12.69
N ARG A 23 0.23 11.06 12.22
CA ARG A 23 0.43 12.50 12.06
C ARG A 23 -0.51 13.11 11.03
N PHE A 24 -0.78 12.40 9.95
CA PHE A 24 -1.73 12.82 8.93
C PHE A 24 -3.15 12.98 9.52
N ILE A 25 -3.57 12.03 10.36
CA ILE A 25 -4.87 12.10 11.07
C ILE A 25 -4.91 13.29 12.01
N ASP A 26 -3.85 13.54 12.77
CA ASP A 26 -3.76 14.70 13.67
C ASP A 26 -3.87 16.02 12.89
N LEU A 27 -3.20 16.13 11.76
CA LEU A 27 -3.30 17.31 10.90
C LEU A 27 -4.68 17.47 10.29
N MET A 28 -5.35 16.38 9.92
CA MET A 28 -6.73 16.40 9.48
C MET A 28 -7.65 16.98 10.56
N ALA A 29 -7.50 16.51 11.80
CA ALA A 29 -8.27 17.01 12.92
C ALA A 29 -8.03 18.51 13.17
N LEU A 30 -6.77 18.94 13.10
CA LEU A 30 -6.41 20.35 13.25
C LEU A 30 -7.07 21.25 12.19
N HIS A 31 -7.19 20.76 10.96
CA HIS A 31 -7.83 21.47 9.86
C HIS A 31 -9.33 21.18 9.73
N LYS A 32 -9.93 20.53 10.71
CA LYS A 32 -11.37 20.21 10.79
C LYS A 32 -11.88 19.32 9.68
N PHE A 33 -11.04 18.46 9.14
CA PHE A 33 -11.47 17.33 8.32
C PHE A 33 -12.06 16.23 9.19
N ASN A 34 -13.10 15.57 8.72
CA ASN A 34 -13.81 14.57 9.51
C ASN A 34 -13.91 13.19 8.85
N VAL A 35 -13.39 13.05 7.65
CA VAL A 35 -13.41 11.78 6.91
C VAL A 35 -12.03 11.51 6.32
N LEU A 36 -11.47 10.34 6.62
CA LEU A 36 -10.31 9.82 5.93
C LEU A 36 -10.76 8.73 4.95
N HIS A 37 -10.58 9.01 3.66
CA HIS A 37 -10.70 8.00 2.61
C HIS A 37 -9.32 7.34 2.45
N TRP A 38 -9.15 6.20 3.03
CA TRP A 38 -7.89 5.48 2.97
C TRP A 38 -7.90 4.43 1.87
N HIS A 39 -7.20 4.72 0.79
CA HIS A 39 -6.97 3.80 -0.30
C HIS A 39 -5.77 2.90 0.06
N ILE A 40 -6.03 1.79 0.76
CA ILE A 40 -4.98 0.94 1.36
C ILE A 40 -4.35 0.04 0.32
N THR A 41 -5.16 -0.53 -0.55
CA THR A 41 -4.76 -1.56 -1.51
C THR A 41 -5.10 -1.16 -2.92
N ASP A 42 -4.34 -1.64 -3.88
CA ASP A 42 -4.57 -1.41 -5.30
C ASP A 42 -4.22 -2.65 -6.11
N LEU A 43 -4.42 -2.57 -7.42
CA LEU A 43 -4.22 -3.67 -8.38
C LEU A 43 -2.83 -4.29 -8.36
N GLY A 44 -1.87 -3.90 -7.78
CA GLY A 44 -0.53 -4.49 -7.74
C GLY A 44 0.09 -4.50 -6.35
N THR A 45 -0.67 -4.01 -5.36
CA THR A 45 -0.13 -3.81 -4.04
C THR A 45 -1.14 -4.10 -2.94
N PHE A 46 -0.67 -4.73 -1.89
CA PHE A 46 -1.46 -5.00 -0.69
C PHE A 46 -0.61 -4.71 0.56
N PRO A 47 -0.33 -3.44 0.88
CA PRO A 47 0.54 -3.07 1.99
C PRO A 47 -0.18 -3.10 3.35
N LEU A 48 -0.93 -4.15 3.60
CA LEU A 48 -1.65 -4.38 4.84
C LEU A 48 -1.38 -5.79 5.33
N GLU A 49 -0.85 -5.92 6.53
CA GLU A 49 -0.64 -7.22 7.14
C GLU A 49 -1.94 -7.80 7.67
N ILE A 50 -2.32 -8.95 7.14
CA ILE A 50 -3.44 -9.74 7.65
C ILE A 50 -2.87 -11.09 8.13
N ARG A 51 -2.90 -11.33 9.43
CA ARG A 51 -2.26 -12.49 10.07
C ARG A 51 -2.73 -13.82 9.49
N ASN A 52 -4.02 -13.93 9.17
CA ASN A 52 -4.59 -15.16 8.63
C ASN A 52 -4.33 -15.36 7.14
N TYR A 53 -3.86 -14.33 6.45
CA TYR A 53 -3.63 -14.34 5.00
C TYR A 53 -2.30 -13.69 4.62
N PRO A 54 -1.16 -14.24 5.07
CA PRO A 54 0.16 -13.62 4.86
C PRO A 54 0.56 -13.53 3.39
N LYS A 55 0.00 -14.37 2.54
CA LYS A 55 0.30 -14.39 1.09
C LYS A 55 -0.23 -13.16 0.34
N LEU A 56 -1.15 -12.41 0.92
CA LEU A 56 -1.68 -11.19 0.30
C LEU A 56 -0.61 -10.09 0.16
N GLN A 57 0.40 -10.13 1.00
CA GLN A 57 1.51 -9.17 0.96
C GLN A 57 2.63 -9.57 0.01
N ASP A 58 2.62 -10.79 -0.51
CA ASP A 58 3.70 -11.31 -1.31
C ASP A 58 3.76 -10.59 -2.68
N PRO A 59 4.82 -9.81 -2.94
CA PRO A 59 4.99 -9.12 -4.21
C PRO A 59 4.99 -10.06 -5.42
N ALA A 60 5.42 -11.30 -5.22
CA ALA A 60 5.40 -12.30 -6.28
C ALA A 60 3.98 -12.72 -6.68
N THR A 61 3.04 -12.64 -5.74
CA THR A 61 1.64 -12.97 -5.99
C THR A 61 0.89 -11.82 -6.65
N LEU A 62 1.20 -10.59 -6.28
CA LEU A 62 0.49 -9.40 -6.72
C LEU A 62 1.16 -8.69 -7.89
N GLY A 63 2.47 -8.47 -7.80
CA GLY A 63 3.20 -7.60 -8.74
C GLY A 63 3.32 -8.14 -10.16
N THR A 64 3.31 -9.44 -10.34
CA THR A 64 3.50 -10.08 -11.67
C THR A 64 2.20 -10.19 -12.45
N ARG A 65 1.07 -10.29 -11.77
CA ARG A 65 -0.23 -10.46 -12.45
C ARG A 65 -0.82 -9.17 -12.99
N MET A 66 -0.47 -8.05 -12.39
CA MET A 66 -1.16 -6.79 -12.63
C MET A 66 -0.46 -5.88 -13.62
N ARG A 67 0.83 -6.09 -13.89
CA ARG A 67 1.58 -5.27 -14.86
C ARG A 67 1.58 -5.79 -16.27
N GLY A 68 0.96 -6.94 -16.53
CA GLY A 68 1.04 -7.56 -17.86
C GLY A 68 2.47 -7.92 -18.28
N GLU A 69 3.42 -7.81 -17.38
CA GLU A 69 4.79 -8.21 -17.66
C GLU A 69 4.87 -9.74 -17.70
N PRO A 70 5.47 -10.30 -18.77
CA PRO A 70 5.72 -11.72 -18.83
C PRO A 70 6.56 -12.10 -17.62
N LYS A 71 6.18 -13.17 -16.93
CA LYS A 71 6.99 -13.78 -15.88
C LYS A 71 8.41 -13.97 -16.41
N ARG A 72 9.31 -13.05 -16.12
CA ARG A 72 10.72 -13.34 -16.25
C ARG A 72 10.98 -14.45 -15.25
N GLY A 73 11.23 -15.63 -15.78
CA GLY A 73 11.48 -16.82 -15.01
C GLY A 73 12.52 -16.53 -13.95
N VAL A 74 12.06 -16.32 -12.74
CA VAL A 74 12.93 -16.40 -11.57
C VAL A 74 13.31 -17.85 -11.49
N LYS A 75 14.52 -18.17 -11.93
CA LYS A 75 15.07 -19.51 -11.73
C LYS A 75 14.99 -19.81 -10.24
N PRO A 76 14.39 -20.93 -9.84
CA PRO A 76 14.37 -21.31 -8.43
C PRO A 76 15.82 -21.36 -7.94
N GLY A 77 16.13 -20.62 -6.89
CA GLY A 77 17.41 -20.74 -6.20
C GLY A 77 18.37 -19.55 -6.20
N ARG A 78 18.02 -18.43 -6.82
CA ARG A 78 18.82 -17.21 -6.64
C ARG A 78 18.07 -16.18 -5.80
N PRO A 79 18.50 -15.88 -4.58
CA PRO A 79 17.99 -14.74 -3.85
C PRO A 79 18.30 -13.48 -4.67
N ARG A 80 17.27 -12.69 -4.95
CA ARG A 80 17.49 -11.34 -5.49
C ARG A 80 18.22 -10.54 -4.42
N ALA A 81 19.34 -9.93 -4.83
CA ALA A 81 19.95 -8.89 -4.02
C ALA A 81 18.88 -7.82 -3.70
N PRO A 82 18.79 -7.35 -2.45
CA PRO A 82 17.74 -6.42 -2.02
C PRO A 82 17.75 -5.07 -2.74
N PHE A 83 18.77 -4.79 -3.52
CA PHE A 83 18.85 -3.59 -4.37
C PHE A 83 19.46 -4.02 -5.69
N GLY A 84 18.65 -4.11 -6.73
CA GLY A 84 19.03 -4.63 -8.04
C GLY A 84 20.39 -4.14 -8.52
N ARG A 85 21.35 -4.97 -8.41
CA ARG A 85 22.58 -4.91 -9.21
C ARG A 85 22.40 -5.82 -10.40
#